data_e5f5c849bf5bc66b9884b87731fa1376
#
_entry.id   e5f5c849bf5bc66b9884b87731fa1376
#
_cell.length_a   1.000
_cell.length_b   1.000
_cell.length_c   1.000
_cell.angle_alpha   90.00
_cell.angle_beta   90.00
_cell.angle_gamma   90.00
#
_symmetry.space_group_name_H-M   'P 1'
#
loop_
_entity.id
_entity.type
_entity.pdbx_description
1 polymer ?
#
loop_
_entity_poly.entity_id
_entity_poly.type
_entity_poly.pdbx_seq_one_letter_code
_entity_poly.pdbx_strand_id
1 'polypeptide(L)'
;LGSAAIEMWITEGDISKKIVFSGDVGNLDQPIIKDPKKVTEADYILIESTYGDRVHGDVRPDYVGEFTRILKETFDRGGNVVVPSFAVGRTQELLYFIREIKEKNLLPDYPNFEVYVDSPLAIEATNVFNKNVKSCFDEDALAIIEKGINPLVFPGLKTTITSDESRMINFDTKPKVILSASGMCEAGRIRHHLKHNLWKKE
;
A
#
# COMPACT_ATOMS: atom_id res chain seq x y z
N LEU A 1 2.34 -0.73 -11.78
CA LEU A 1 3.38 -0.44 -10.79
C LEU A 1 3.48 -1.60 -9.81
N GLY A 2 4.68 -2.14 -9.64
CA GLY A 2 4.96 -3.22 -8.69
C GLY A 2 5.20 -4.56 -9.34
N SER A 3 4.28 -5.11 -10.11
CA SER A 3 4.44 -6.36 -10.85
C SER A 3 4.26 -6.16 -12.36
N ALA A 4 4.89 -7.01 -13.16
CA ALA A 4 4.76 -6.99 -14.61
C ALA A 4 4.87 -8.39 -15.20
N ALA A 5 4.00 -8.72 -16.16
CA ALA A 5 4.19 -9.88 -17.01
C ALA A 5 5.16 -9.52 -18.15
N ILE A 6 5.99 -10.48 -18.55
CA ILE A 6 6.93 -10.32 -19.66
C ILE A 6 6.48 -11.24 -20.80
N GLU A 7 6.24 -10.64 -21.96
CA GLU A 7 5.93 -11.38 -23.19
C GLU A 7 7.18 -11.36 -24.08
N MET A 8 7.65 -12.54 -24.50
CA MET A 8 8.85 -12.72 -25.31
C MET A 8 8.53 -13.53 -26.57
N TRP A 9 8.93 -13.02 -27.73
CA TRP A 9 8.84 -13.74 -28.99
C TRP A 9 10.22 -14.23 -29.38
N ILE A 10 10.34 -15.53 -29.63
CA ILE A 10 11.57 -16.19 -30.06
C ILE A 10 11.35 -16.75 -31.45
N THR A 11 12.20 -16.37 -32.40
CA THR A 11 12.12 -16.80 -33.79
C THR A 11 13.41 -17.53 -34.19
N GLU A 12 13.29 -18.72 -34.75
CA GLU A 12 14.37 -19.50 -35.34
C GLU A 12 13.91 -20.06 -36.70
N GLY A 13 14.52 -19.60 -37.77
CA GLY A 13 14.05 -19.90 -39.13
C GLY A 13 12.61 -19.41 -39.36
N ASP A 14 11.73 -20.32 -39.75
CA ASP A 14 10.31 -20.02 -39.99
C ASP A 14 9.41 -20.26 -38.75
N ILE A 15 10.00 -20.65 -37.65
CA ILE A 15 9.28 -20.96 -36.40
C ILE A 15 9.37 -19.76 -35.46
N SER A 16 8.21 -19.22 -35.07
CA SER A 16 8.11 -18.21 -34.01
C SER A 16 7.27 -18.72 -32.86
N LYS A 17 7.75 -18.53 -31.63
CA LYS A 17 7.09 -18.94 -30.40
C LYS A 17 6.97 -17.79 -29.43
N LYS A 18 5.80 -17.66 -28.79
CA LYS A 18 5.55 -16.69 -27.73
C LYS A 18 5.64 -17.35 -26.38
N ILE A 19 6.54 -16.86 -25.55
CA ILE A 19 6.70 -17.28 -24.14
C ILE A 19 6.23 -16.15 -23.24
N VAL A 20 5.47 -16.48 -22.20
CA VAL A 20 4.99 -15.50 -21.22
C VAL A 20 5.45 -15.90 -19.83
N PHE A 21 6.00 -14.91 -19.12
CA PHE A 21 6.30 -15.01 -17.69
C PHE A 21 5.31 -14.13 -16.95
N SER A 22 4.52 -14.69 -16.04
CA SER A 22 3.44 -13.96 -15.38
C SER A 22 3.93 -12.86 -14.44
N GLY A 23 5.13 -13.01 -13.87
CA GLY A 23 5.45 -12.28 -12.65
C GLY A 23 4.48 -12.66 -11.53
N ASP A 24 4.33 -11.79 -10.53
CA ASP A 24 3.29 -11.95 -9.51
C ASP A 24 1.93 -11.58 -10.10
N VAL A 25 0.96 -12.47 -10.02
CA VAL A 25 -0.41 -12.24 -10.52
C VAL A 25 -1.21 -11.52 -9.46
N GLY A 26 -1.53 -10.25 -9.71
CA GLY A 26 -2.31 -9.40 -8.79
C GLY A 26 -3.82 -9.63 -8.91
N ASN A 27 -4.55 -9.11 -7.92
CA ASN A 27 -6.01 -9.07 -7.95
C ASN A 27 -6.51 -7.99 -8.92
N LEU A 28 -7.74 -8.17 -9.40
CA LEU A 28 -8.49 -7.15 -10.11
C LEU A 28 -9.04 -6.10 -9.13
N ASP A 29 -9.41 -4.93 -9.67
CA ASP A 29 -10.03 -3.83 -8.92
C ASP A 29 -9.22 -3.38 -7.69
N GLN A 30 -7.89 -3.42 -7.76
CA GLN A 30 -7.05 -2.86 -6.71
C GLN A 30 -7.14 -1.32 -6.74
N PRO A 31 -7.25 -0.66 -5.57
CA PRO A 31 -7.31 0.79 -5.55
C PRO A 31 -6.04 1.42 -6.13
N ILE A 32 -6.18 2.61 -6.70
CA ILE A 32 -5.13 3.46 -7.27
C ILE A 32 -4.68 3.06 -8.67
N ILE A 33 -4.44 1.78 -8.91
CA ILE A 33 -3.79 1.32 -10.13
C ILE A 33 -4.75 0.56 -11.05
N LYS A 34 -4.53 0.73 -12.36
CA LYS A 34 -5.26 -0.03 -13.38
C LYS A 34 -5.08 -1.53 -13.19
N ASP A 35 -6.11 -2.27 -13.59
CA ASP A 35 -6.04 -3.72 -13.65
C ASP A 35 -4.89 -4.22 -14.54
N PRO A 36 -4.36 -5.41 -14.25
CA PRO A 36 -3.36 -6.05 -15.07
C PRO A 36 -3.86 -6.28 -16.51
N LYS A 37 -3.03 -5.98 -17.50
CA LYS A 37 -3.34 -6.29 -18.89
C LYS A 37 -3.38 -7.81 -19.07
N LYS A 38 -4.52 -8.33 -19.55
CA LYS A 38 -4.68 -9.75 -19.83
C LYS A 38 -3.82 -10.16 -21.03
N VAL A 39 -3.06 -11.24 -20.86
CA VAL A 39 -2.42 -11.95 -21.96
C VAL A 39 -3.45 -12.89 -22.58
N THR A 40 -3.69 -12.77 -23.88
CA THR A 40 -4.74 -13.52 -24.58
C THR A 40 -4.27 -14.83 -25.21
N GLU A 41 -2.99 -14.92 -25.54
CA GLU A 41 -2.41 -16.11 -26.17
C GLU A 41 -0.90 -16.23 -25.87
N ALA A 42 -0.43 -17.44 -25.77
CA ALA A 42 0.97 -17.79 -25.64
C ALA A 42 1.17 -19.25 -26.10
N ASP A 43 2.35 -19.58 -26.67
CA ASP A 43 2.74 -20.98 -26.87
C ASP A 43 3.18 -21.63 -25.57
N TYR A 44 3.86 -20.86 -24.71
CA TYR A 44 4.33 -21.31 -23.40
C TYR A 44 4.06 -20.24 -22.35
N ILE A 45 3.64 -20.68 -21.16
CA ILE A 45 3.43 -19.79 -20.02
C ILE A 45 4.15 -20.33 -18.79
N LEU A 46 4.90 -19.47 -18.10
CA LEU A 46 5.43 -19.70 -16.78
C LEU A 46 4.63 -18.80 -15.83
N ILE A 47 3.82 -19.43 -14.98
CA ILE A 47 2.92 -18.72 -14.06
C ILE A 47 3.29 -19.02 -12.60
N GLU A 48 3.24 -18.00 -11.76
CA GLU A 48 3.35 -18.16 -10.31
C GLU A 48 2.18 -18.99 -9.77
N SER A 49 2.36 -19.63 -8.62
CA SER A 49 1.29 -20.36 -7.93
C SER A 49 1.39 -20.30 -6.42
N THR A 50 1.82 -19.17 -5.90
CA THR A 50 2.07 -18.92 -4.47
C THR A 50 0.85 -19.25 -3.61
N TYR A 51 -0.33 -18.87 -4.07
CA TYR A 51 -1.62 -19.19 -3.44
C TYR A 51 -2.56 -19.97 -4.38
N GLY A 52 -1.99 -20.82 -5.25
CA GLY A 52 -2.74 -21.58 -6.25
C GLY A 52 -3.73 -22.60 -5.66
N ASP A 53 -3.63 -22.89 -4.36
CA ASP A 53 -4.51 -23.77 -3.60
C ASP A 53 -5.63 -23.02 -2.83
N ARG A 54 -5.73 -21.68 -3.00
CA ARG A 54 -6.68 -20.85 -2.25
C ARG A 54 -7.55 -20.03 -3.19
N VAL A 55 -8.78 -19.78 -2.75
CA VAL A 55 -9.70 -18.85 -3.39
C VAL A 55 -9.97 -17.67 -2.45
N HIS A 56 -10.07 -16.48 -3.02
CA HIS A 56 -10.54 -15.31 -2.29
C HIS A 56 -12.05 -15.45 -2.02
N GLY A 57 -12.51 -14.90 -0.89
CA GLY A 57 -13.95 -14.84 -0.60
C GLY A 57 -14.69 -13.95 -1.61
N ASP A 58 -15.97 -14.29 -1.83
CA ASP A 58 -16.81 -13.59 -2.81
C ASP A 58 -17.18 -12.15 -2.41
N VAL A 59 -16.98 -11.80 -1.16
CA VAL A 59 -17.32 -10.47 -0.62
C VAL A 59 -16.04 -9.68 -0.38
N ARG A 60 -15.92 -8.52 -1.03
CA ARG A 60 -14.84 -7.57 -0.78
C ARG A 60 -15.05 -6.91 0.59
N PRO A 61 -14.07 -6.95 1.50
CA PRO A 61 -14.19 -6.29 2.79
C PRO A 61 -14.31 -4.76 2.65
N ASP A 62 -15.05 -4.13 3.55
CA ASP A 62 -15.04 -2.67 3.73
C ASP A 62 -13.75 -2.26 4.45
N TYR A 63 -12.66 -2.10 3.67
CA TYR A 63 -11.35 -1.74 4.21
C TYR A 63 -11.34 -0.38 4.91
N VAL A 64 -12.09 0.59 4.41
CA VAL A 64 -12.15 1.95 4.98
C VAL A 64 -12.91 1.94 6.30
N GLY A 65 -14.07 1.28 6.36
CA GLY A 65 -14.85 1.17 7.57
C GLY A 65 -14.13 0.38 8.67
N GLU A 66 -13.55 -0.77 8.32
CA GLU A 66 -12.80 -1.58 9.28
C GLU A 66 -11.55 -0.86 9.81
N PHE A 67 -10.81 -0.18 8.93
CA PHE A 67 -9.64 0.59 9.35
C PHE A 67 -10.05 1.78 10.24
N THR A 68 -11.15 2.47 9.91
CA THR A 68 -11.71 3.53 10.74
C THR A 68 -12.07 3.01 12.15
N ARG A 69 -12.69 1.84 12.23
CA ARG A 69 -13.02 1.19 13.51
C ARG A 69 -11.77 0.92 14.35
N ILE A 70 -10.74 0.32 13.75
CA ILE A 70 -9.47 0.03 14.42
C ILE A 70 -8.80 1.31 14.92
N LEU A 71 -8.76 2.36 14.09
CA LEU A 71 -8.19 3.65 14.46
C LEU A 71 -8.93 4.23 15.66
N LYS A 72 -10.28 4.27 15.62
CA LYS A 72 -11.08 4.82 16.71
C LYS A 72 -10.86 4.06 18.01
N GLU A 73 -10.99 2.75 18.01
CA GLU A 73 -10.82 1.91 19.20
C GLU A 73 -9.44 2.06 19.83
N THR A 74 -8.40 2.20 19.01
CA THR A 74 -7.02 2.35 19.49
C THR A 74 -6.77 3.75 20.03
N PHE A 75 -7.24 4.78 19.33
CA PHE A 75 -7.07 6.17 19.75
C PHE A 75 -7.88 6.50 21.01
N ASP A 76 -9.07 5.93 21.17
CA ASP A 76 -9.89 6.08 22.39
C ASP A 76 -9.15 5.55 23.63
N ARG A 77 -8.25 4.59 23.46
CA ARG A 77 -7.36 4.07 24.53
C ARG A 77 -6.04 4.84 24.66
N GLY A 78 -5.79 5.84 23.79
CA GLY A 78 -4.54 6.61 23.76
C GLY A 78 -3.38 5.89 23.06
N GLY A 79 -3.65 4.79 22.34
CA GLY A 79 -2.64 3.97 21.69
C GLY A 79 -2.26 4.42 20.28
N ASN A 80 -1.22 3.77 19.73
CA ASN A 80 -0.77 3.96 18.35
C ASN A 80 -1.20 2.78 17.48
N VAL A 81 -1.57 3.04 16.22
CA VAL A 81 -1.77 1.99 15.23
C VAL A 81 -0.47 1.81 14.43
N VAL A 82 0.21 0.70 14.66
CA VAL A 82 1.47 0.35 13.97
C VAL A 82 1.17 -0.69 12.90
N VAL A 83 1.38 -0.31 11.63
CA VAL A 83 1.03 -1.15 10.48
C VAL A 83 2.29 -1.60 9.75
N PRO A 84 2.63 -2.90 9.82
CA PRO A 84 3.64 -3.49 8.96
C PRO A 84 3.15 -3.44 7.51
N SER A 85 3.93 -2.87 6.62
CA SER A 85 3.55 -2.77 5.21
C SER A 85 4.74 -2.92 4.28
N PHE A 86 4.49 -3.53 3.10
CA PHE A 86 5.49 -3.50 2.03
C PHE A 86 5.66 -2.07 1.52
N ALA A 87 6.89 -1.73 1.16
CA ALA A 87 7.23 -0.39 0.68
C ALA A 87 6.53 -0.03 -0.64
N VAL A 88 6.25 -1.04 -1.47
CA VAL A 88 5.57 -0.89 -2.75
C VAL A 88 4.19 -1.55 -2.69
N GLY A 89 3.16 -0.86 -3.14
CA GLY A 89 1.78 -1.31 -3.21
C GLY A 89 1.02 -1.07 -1.91
N ARG A 90 1.21 -1.90 -0.89
CA ARG A 90 0.43 -1.86 0.35
C ARG A 90 0.52 -0.52 1.10
N THR A 91 1.69 0.10 1.14
CA THR A 91 1.82 1.43 1.78
C THR A 91 0.97 2.47 1.06
N GLN A 92 0.97 2.47 -0.28
CA GLN A 92 0.21 3.42 -1.08
C GLN A 92 -1.30 3.18 -0.95
N GLU A 93 -1.76 1.94 -0.91
CA GLU A 93 -3.17 1.59 -0.64
C GLU A 93 -3.63 2.11 0.73
N LEU A 94 -2.82 1.94 1.77
CA LEU A 94 -3.13 2.45 3.11
C LEU A 94 -3.21 3.97 3.12
N LEU A 95 -2.30 4.67 2.42
CA LEU A 95 -2.36 6.13 2.28
C LEU A 95 -3.66 6.56 1.58
N TYR A 96 -4.07 5.84 0.55
CA TYR A 96 -5.32 6.09 -0.17
C TYR A 96 -6.54 5.97 0.74
N PHE A 97 -6.63 4.91 1.53
CA PHE A 97 -7.71 4.72 2.49
C PHE A 97 -7.71 5.77 3.61
N ILE A 98 -6.53 6.10 4.15
CA ILE A 98 -6.42 7.13 5.21
C ILE A 98 -6.82 8.52 4.68
N ARG A 99 -6.44 8.85 3.44
CA ARG A 99 -6.91 10.08 2.80
C ARG A 99 -8.44 10.12 2.77
N GLU A 100 -9.08 9.02 2.37
CA GLU A 100 -10.54 8.92 2.32
C GLU A 100 -11.18 9.09 3.71
N ILE A 101 -10.61 8.45 4.75
CA ILE A 101 -11.06 8.59 6.15
C ILE A 101 -11.02 10.07 6.58
N LYS A 102 -9.94 10.77 6.25
CA LYS A 102 -9.76 12.19 6.59
C LYS A 102 -10.69 13.10 5.78
N GLU A 103 -10.79 12.88 4.47
CA GLU A 103 -11.63 13.68 3.58
C GLU A 103 -13.12 13.59 3.94
N LYS A 104 -13.58 12.38 4.25
CA LYS A 104 -14.97 12.12 4.69
C LYS A 104 -15.20 12.39 6.17
N ASN A 105 -14.17 12.83 6.91
CA ASN A 105 -14.20 13.07 8.35
C ASN A 105 -14.80 11.89 9.15
N LEU A 106 -14.38 10.67 8.83
CA LEU A 106 -14.91 9.45 9.48
C LEU A 106 -14.42 9.27 10.93
N LEU A 107 -13.44 10.07 11.37
CA LEU A 107 -12.93 10.13 12.75
C LEU A 107 -13.08 11.56 13.32
N PRO A 108 -14.29 12.05 13.58
CA PRO A 108 -14.52 13.43 13.99
C PRO A 108 -13.88 13.78 15.34
N ASP A 109 -13.69 12.81 16.24
CA ASP A 109 -13.02 13.00 17.52
C ASP A 109 -11.49 13.18 17.38
N TYR A 110 -10.92 12.77 16.24
CA TYR A 110 -9.48 12.82 15.94
C TYR A 110 -9.18 13.45 14.58
N PRO A 111 -9.67 14.67 14.26
CA PRO A 111 -9.57 15.23 12.91
C PRO A 111 -8.12 15.47 12.47
N ASN A 112 -7.22 15.69 13.41
CA ASN A 112 -5.82 16.06 13.17
C ASN A 112 -4.82 14.92 13.49
N PHE A 113 -5.27 13.65 13.52
CA PHE A 113 -4.32 12.57 13.77
C PHE A 113 -3.21 12.53 12.72
N GLU A 114 -2.01 12.20 13.18
CA GLU A 114 -0.82 12.13 12.34
C GLU A 114 -0.59 10.73 11.79
N VAL A 115 -0.03 10.67 10.60
CA VAL A 115 0.35 9.43 9.92
C VAL A 115 1.81 9.52 9.51
N TYR A 116 2.61 8.58 9.95
CA TYR A 116 4.02 8.52 9.63
C TYR A 116 4.29 7.40 8.62
N VAL A 117 4.93 7.73 7.50
CA VAL A 117 5.56 6.73 6.61
C VAL A 117 7.02 6.66 7.02
N ASP A 118 7.34 5.66 7.83
CA ASP A 118 8.69 5.44 8.33
C ASP A 118 9.41 4.33 7.54
N SER A 119 9.65 4.62 6.28
CA SER A 119 10.39 3.78 5.34
C SER A 119 10.91 4.61 4.17
N PRO A 120 12.22 4.87 4.06
CA PRO A 120 12.78 5.59 2.91
C PRO A 120 12.40 4.96 1.57
N LEU A 121 12.39 3.63 1.49
CA LEU A 121 11.99 2.92 0.27
C LEU A 121 10.51 3.14 -0.06
N ALA A 122 9.62 3.19 0.93
CA ALA A 122 8.20 3.47 0.69
C ALA A 122 7.98 4.91 0.22
N ILE A 123 8.76 5.86 0.72
CA ILE A 123 8.73 7.26 0.26
C ILE A 123 9.14 7.33 -1.22
N GLU A 124 10.24 6.69 -1.60
CA GLU A 124 10.69 6.65 -3.00
C GLU A 124 9.68 5.93 -3.90
N ALA A 125 9.09 4.81 -3.45
CA ALA A 125 8.02 4.14 -4.18
C ALA A 125 6.82 5.07 -4.40
N THR A 126 6.40 5.81 -3.38
CA THR A 126 5.30 6.79 -3.51
C THR A 126 5.63 7.89 -4.51
N ASN A 127 6.88 8.34 -4.57
CA ASN A 127 7.34 9.29 -5.60
C ASN A 127 7.23 8.69 -7.01
N VAL A 128 7.52 7.39 -7.17
CA VAL A 128 7.35 6.69 -8.46
C VAL A 128 5.87 6.62 -8.84
N PHE A 129 4.97 6.33 -7.90
CA PHE A 129 3.52 6.37 -8.13
C PHE A 129 3.09 7.75 -8.63
N ASN A 130 3.46 8.82 -7.95
CA ASN A 130 3.14 10.20 -8.31
C ASN A 130 3.68 10.62 -9.70
N LYS A 131 4.80 10.06 -10.15
CA LYS A 131 5.36 10.32 -11.48
C LYS A 131 4.63 9.57 -12.60
N ASN A 132 3.92 8.50 -12.29
CA ASN A 132 3.30 7.61 -13.27
C ASN A 132 1.75 7.64 -13.25
N VAL A 133 1.16 8.70 -12.72
CA VAL A 133 -0.29 8.89 -12.59
C VAL A 133 -1.04 8.59 -13.89
N LYS A 134 -0.69 9.27 -14.98
CA LYS A 134 -1.42 9.17 -16.27
C LYS A 134 -1.41 7.76 -16.87
N SER A 135 -0.31 7.03 -16.68
CA SER A 135 -0.13 5.71 -17.28
C SER A 135 -0.68 4.57 -16.43
N CYS A 136 -0.65 4.73 -15.11
CA CYS A 136 -0.86 3.61 -14.19
C CYS A 136 -2.09 3.74 -13.28
N PHE A 137 -2.59 4.97 -13.01
CA PHE A 137 -3.72 5.13 -12.09
C PHE A 137 -5.04 4.75 -12.78
N ASP A 138 -5.96 4.17 -11.99
CA ASP A 138 -7.31 3.86 -12.38
C ASP A 138 -8.19 5.11 -12.55
N GLU A 139 -9.42 4.94 -13.01
CA GLU A 139 -10.35 6.04 -13.26
C GLU A 139 -10.75 6.76 -11.97
N ASP A 140 -10.91 6.03 -10.87
CA ASP A 140 -11.31 6.60 -9.58
C ASP A 140 -10.20 7.50 -9.00
N ALA A 141 -8.95 7.04 -9.03
CA ALA A 141 -7.81 7.83 -8.59
C ALA A 141 -7.58 9.05 -9.50
N LEU A 142 -7.79 8.93 -10.82
CA LEU A 142 -7.73 10.05 -11.75
C LEU A 142 -8.83 11.08 -11.48
N ALA A 143 -10.06 10.66 -11.19
CA ALA A 143 -11.16 11.55 -10.84
C ALA A 143 -10.90 12.36 -9.55
N ILE A 144 -10.16 11.78 -8.59
CA ILE A 144 -9.70 12.50 -7.39
C ILE A 144 -8.69 13.59 -7.76
N ILE A 145 -7.75 13.27 -8.64
CA ILE A 145 -6.72 14.22 -9.12
C ILE A 145 -7.34 15.36 -9.92
N GLU A 146 -8.35 15.09 -10.74
CA GLU A 146 -9.08 16.13 -11.48
C GLU A 146 -9.76 17.15 -10.58
N LYS A 147 -10.12 16.75 -9.35
CA LYS A 147 -10.61 17.65 -8.29
C LYS A 147 -9.50 18.44 -7.58
N GLY A 148 -8.25 18.30 -8.02
CA GLY A 148 -7.08 18.95 -7.41
C GLY A 148 -6.58 18.28 -6.13
N ILE A 149 -7.00 17.05 -5.84
CA ILE A 149 -6.63 16.28 -4.65
C ILE A 149 -5.56 15.26 -5.02
N ASN A 150 -4.47 15.20 -4.24
CA ASN A 150 -3.51 14.11 -4.39
C ASN A 150 -4.03 12.88 -3.63
N PRO A 151 -4.21 11.71 -4.27
CA PRO A 151 -4.77 10.53 -3.62
C PRO A 151 -3.88 9.90 -2.54
N LEU A 152 -2.59 10.25 -2.51
CA LEU A 152 -1.58 9.69 -1.59
C LEU A 152 -1.04 10.71 -0.59
N VAL A 153 -1.52 11.96 -0.61
CA VAL A 153 -1.05 13.03 0.28
C VAL A 153 -2.24 13.72 0.93
N PHE A 154 -2.16 13.96 2.23
CA PHE A 154 -3.22 14.59 3.00
C PHE A 154 -2.65 15.33 4.21
N PRO A 155 -3.39 16.25 4.85
CA PRO A 155 -2.94 16.94 6.05
C PRO A 155 -2.61 15.97 7.19
N GLY A 156 -1.44 16.15 7.83
CA GLY A 156 -0.97 15.28 8.91
C GLY A 156 -0.16 14.08 8.44
N LEU A 157 0.05 13.89 7.13
CA LEU A 157 1.02 12.92 6.61
C LEU A 157 2.44 13.43 6.83
N LYS A 158 3.26 12.62 7.44
CA LYS A 158 4.68 12.86 7.71
C LYS A 158 5.53 11.72 7.20
N THR A 159 6.72 12.04 6.74
CA THR A 159 7.72 11.06 6.26
C THR A 159 9.00 11.21 7.07
N THR A 160 9.70 10.10 7.30
CA THR A 160 10.97 10.10 8.02
C THR A 160 12.05 9.43 7.19
N ILE A 161 13.18 10.09 7.05
CA ILE A 161 14.32 9.61 6.25
C ILE A 161 15.42 9.10 7.18
N THR A 162 15.75 9.83 8.23
CA THR A 162 16.84 9.49 9.15
C THR A 162 16.41 8.52 10.26
N SER A 163 17.39 7.83 10.86
CA SER A 163 17.13 6.96 12.00
C SER A 163 16.71 7.73 13.25
N ASP A 164 17.17 8.96 13.39
CA ASP A 164 16.82 9.78 14.55
C ASP A 164 15.39 10.29 14.47
N GLU A 165 14.94 10.72 13.29
CA GLU A 165 13.51 11.01 13.04
C GLU A 165 12.61 9.82 13.36
N SER A 166 13.01 8.62 12.90
CA SER A 166 12.29 7.37 13.18
C SER A 166 12.19 7.08 14.69
N ARG A 167 13.27 7.28 15.44
CA ARG A 167 13.27 7.11 16.89
C ARG A 167 12.33 8.09 17.59
N MET A 168 12.31 9.34 17.15
CA MET A 168 11.48 10.40 17.75
C MET A 168 9.98 10.11 17.68
N ILE A 169 9.51 9.35 16.68
CA ILE A 169 8.10 8.93 16.59
C ILE A 169 7.66 8.20 17.88
N ASN A 170 8.53 7.36 18.44
CA ASN A 170 8.16 6.53 19.61
C ASN A 170 8.17 7.32 20.94
N PHE A 171 8.74 8.54 20.98
CA PHE A 171 8.71 9.41 22.15
C PHE A 171 7.51 10.35 22.17
N ASP A 172 6.84 10.55 21.05
CA ASP A 172 5.60 11.33 21.00
C ASP A 172 4.43 10.47 21.51
N THR A 173 3.75 10.95 22.55
CA THR A 173 2.67 10.22 23.23
C THR A 173 1.29 10.41 22.60
N LYS A 174 1.15 11.26 21.59
CA LYS A 174 -0.13 11.45 20.90
C LYS A 174 -0.46 10.21 20.05
N PRO A 175 -1.72 9.76 20.05
CA PRO A 175 -2.17 8.69 19.16
C PRO A 175 -1.88 9.01 17.69
N LYS A 176 -1.31 8.04 16.98
CA LYS A 176 -0.90 8.19 15.58
C LYS A 176 -0.91 6.87 14.84
N VAL A 177 -0.83 6.96 13.51
CA VAL A 177 -0.61 5.81 12.63
C VAL A 177 0.86 5.78 12.22
N ILE A 178 1.48 4.61 12.26
CA ILE A 178 2.87 4.39 11.83
C ILE A 178 2.88 3.30 10.76
N LEU A 179 3.12 3.67 9.51
CA LEU A 179 3.31 2.75 8.39
C LEU A 179 4.80 2.50 8.21
N SER A 180 5.26 1.26 8.39
CA SER A 180 6.69 0.96 8.34
C SER A 180 6.98 -0.39 7.69
N ALA A 181 8.05 -0.47 6.91
CA ALA A 181 8.54 -1.71 6.32
C ALA A 181 9.44 -2.47 7.34
N SER A 182 9.51 -3.83 7.31
CA SER A 182 8.92 -4.70 6.29
C SER A 182 7.54 -5.20 6.68
N GLY A 183 6.75 -5.64 5.67
CA GLY A 183 5.41 -6.19 5.88
C GLY A 183 5.39 -7.50 6.68
N MET A 184 6.49 -8.25 6.72
CA MET A 184 6.63 -9.53 7.45
C MET A 184 7.23 -9.35 8.85
N CYS A 185 7.51 -8.13 9.30
CA CYS A 185 8.09 -7.80 10.61
C CYS A 185 9.49 -8.40 10.89
N GLU A 186 10.13 -9.02 9.92
CA GLU A 186 11.43 -9.70 10.10
C GLU A 186 12.62 -8.74 10.02
N ALA A 187 12.46 -7.61 9.35
CA ALA A 187 13.51 -6.62 9.11
C ALA A 187 12.95 -5.20 9.13
N GLY A 188 13.83 -4.21 9.03
CA GLY A 188 13.46 -2.81 8.89
C GLY A 188 13.05 -2.11 10.19
N ARG A 189 12.58 -0.88 10.03
CA ARG A 189 12.22 0.01 11.14
C ARG A 189 10.98 -0.44 11.91
N ILE A 190 10.10 -1.20 11.28
CA ILE A 190 8.91 -1.78 11.91
C ILE A 190 9.24 -2.52 13.22
N ARG A 191 10.38 -3.22 13.27
CA ARG A 191 10.81 -3.95 14.47
C ARG A 191 11.01 -3.04 15.68
N HIS A 192 11.51 -1.82 15.47
CA HIS A 192 11.68 -0.83 16.54
C HIS A 192 10.32 -0.32 17.02
N HIS A 193 9.39 -0.03 16.12
CA HIS A 193 8.03 0.41 16.47
C HIS A 193 7.28 -0.68 17.23
N LEU A 194 7.36 -1.94 16.78
CA LEU A 194 6.76 -3.07 17.48
C LEU A 194 7.36 -3.24 18.90
N LYS A 195 8.69 -3.16 19.03
CA LYS A 195 9.35 -3.23 20.35
C LYS A 195 8.84 -2.16 21.32
N HIS A 196 8.52 -0.96 20.84
CA HIS A 196 8.05 0.15 21.67
C HIS A 196 6.54 0.15 21.93
N ASN A 197 5.75 -0.61 21.18
CA ASN A 197 4.28 -0.53 21.26
C ASN A 197 3.61 -1.86 21.64
N LEU A 198 4.15 -3.05 21.30
CA LEU A 198 3.48 -4.34 21.55
C LEU A 198 3.17 -4.68 23.01
N TRP A 199 3.93 -4.15 23.94
CA TRP A 199 3.73 -4.41 25.37
C TRP A 199 2.72 -3.47 26.03
N LYS A 200 2.31 -2.42 25.33
CA LYS A 200 1.31 -1.47 25.80
C LYS A 200 -0.09 -2.11 25.71
N LYS A 201 -0.94 -1.79 26.67
CA LYS A 201 -2.32 -2.29 26.70
C LYS A 201 -3.32 -1.46 25.91
N GLU A 202 -2.87 -0.28 25.50
CA GLU A 202 -3.62 0.70 24.69
C GLU A 202 -3.92 0.25 23.26
#